data_0b076ab8957cf9506cebdf645b75804c
#
_entry.id   0b076ab8957cf9506cebdf645b75804c
#
_cell.length_a   1.000
_cell.length_b   1.000
_cell.length_c   1.000
_cell.angle_alpha   90.00
_cell.angle_beta   90.00
_cell.angle_gamma   90.00
#
_symmetry.space_group_name_H-M   'P 1'
#
loop_
_entity.id
_entity.type
_entity.pdbx_description
1 polymer ?
#
loop_
_entity_poly.entity_id
_entity_poly.type
_entity_poly.pdbx_seq_one_letter_code
_entity_poly.pdbx_strand_id
1 'polypeptide(L)'
;MVTYGYHLGMSKHDKTPPKEKELKPAEAKEQMDRFFHDLEERLKKEPPGALDEAAKKVMDFVHGKIGWTELLNMTPEAMMKIAETGYAEFKMGHYQEAERCFKVLTYLDWDNSYYHSMLGSILQKQKRFGEAIGEYTQALEKNPNDLVSLTNRGEIFFQHGWLDQAEADFNKAIALDPTQENKWANRAAVLNLQVMKARGDKKGEDPENSKKKKQKET
;
A
#
# COMPACT_ATOMS: atom_id res chain seq x y z
N MET A 1 -6.20 40.68 34.15
CA MET A 1 -6.30 39.20 34.39
C MET A 1 -7.77 38.86 34.35
N VAL A 2 -8.21 38.26 33.24
CA VAL A 2 -9.58 37.73 33.05
C VAL A 2 -9.42 36.30 32.66
N THR A 3 -9.71 35.39 33.60
CA THR A 3 -9.70 33.95 33.41
C THR A 3 -11.04 33.52 32.81
N TYR A 4 -11.07 33.07 31.55
CA TYR A 4 -12.22 32.40 30.97
C TYR A 4 -12.19 30.93 31.38
N GLY A 5 -13.04 30.56 32.33
CA GLY A 5 -13.34 29.18 32.70
C GLY A 5 -14.38 28.59 31.73
N TYR A 6 -13.97 27.64 30.90
CA TYR A 6 -14.91 26.79 30.17
C TYR A 6 -15.32 25.62 31.06
N HIS A 7 -16.51 25.70 31.63
CA HIS A 7 -17.20 24.53 32.18
C HIS A 7 -17.82 23.72 31.02
N LEU A 8 -17.15 22.68 30.60
CA LEU A 8 -17.74 21.65 29.72
C LEU A 8 -18.38 20.55 30.59
N GLY A 9 -19.72 20.62 30.74
CA GLY A 9 -20.54 19.53 31.25
C GLY A 9 -20.48 18.36 30.28
N MET A 10 -19.62 17.35 30.53
CA MET A 10 -19.57 16.13 29.74
C MET A 10 -20.67 15.19 30.22
N SER A 11 -21.78 15.13 29.49
CA SER A 11 -22.72 14.02 29.57
C SER A 11 -22.07 12.74 29.03
N LYS A 12 -22.11 11.66 29.81
CA LYS A 12 -21.63 10.33 29.45
C LYS A 12 -22.65 9.64 28.55
N HIS A 13 -22.75 10.01 27.27
CA HIS A 13 -23.48 9.23 26.30
C HIS A 13 -22.77 9.26 24.95
N ASP A 14 -22.43 8.05 24.50
CA ASP A 14 -22.15 7.60 23.14
C ASP A 14 -21.15 8.41 22.31
N LYS A 15 -19.86 8.01 22.37
CA LYS A 15 -18.76 8.54 21.56
C LYS A 15 -18.49 7.69 20.31
N THR A 16 -19.50 7.09 19.71
CA THR A 16 -19.35 6.59 18.34
C THR A 16 -19.54 7.77 17.40
N PRO A 17 -18.53 8.15 16.59
CA PRO A 17 -18.78 9.11 15.52
C PRO A 17 -19.87 8.55 14.63
N PRO A 18 -20.76 9.39 14.07
CA PRO A 18 -21.78 8.93 13.14
C PRO A 18 -21.07 8.13 12.06
N LYS A 19 -21.52 6.91 11.79
CA LYS A 19 -21.01 6.11 10.66
C LYS A 19 -21.19 6.96 9.42
N GLU A 20 -20.11 7.50 8.89
CA GLU A 20 -20.12 8.09 7.56
C GLU A 20 -20.69 7.02 6.63
N LYS A 21 -21.75 7.39 5.92
CA LYS A 21 -22.40 6.50 4.98
C LYS A 21 -21.39 6.30 3.85
N GLU A 22 -20.73 5.16 3.82
CA GLU A 22 -19.82 4.82 2.72
C GLU A 22 -20.61 4.93 1.42
N LEU A 23 -20.32 5.97 0.65
CA LEU A 23 -20.88 6.15 -0.68
C LEU A 23 -20.38 5.01 -1.57
N LYS A 24 -21.28 4.37 -2.29
CA LYS A 24 -20.87 3.40 -3.31
C LYS A 24 -19.98 4.10 -4.34
N PRO A 25 -18.95 3.43 -4.89
CA PRO A 25 -18.01 4.04 -5.83
C PRO A 25 -18.68 4.78 -7.00
N ALA A 26 -19.81 4.26 -7.50
CA ALA A 26 -20.60 4.89 -8.55
C ALA A 26 -21.28 6.20 -8.09
N GLU A 27 -21.82 6.23 -6.87
CA GLU A 27 -22.47 7.41 -6.28
C GLU A 27 -21.42 8.50 -5.96
N ALA A 28 -20.24 8.10 -5.49
CA ALA A 28 -19.12 9.01 -5.24
C ALA A 28 -18.63 9.65 -6.55
N LYS A 29 -18.50 8.87 -7.61
CA LYS A 29 -18.13 9.37 -8.93
C LYS A 29 -19.16 10.36 -9.48
N GLU A 30 -20.45 10.02 -9.41
CA GLU A 30 -21.52 10.90 -9.89
C GLU A 30 -21.59 12.22 -9.11
N GLN A 31 -21.37 12.20 -7.80
CA GLN A 31 -21.29 13.42 -7.01
C GLN A 31 -20.06 14.27 -7.37
N MET A 32 -18.92 13.63 -7.62
CA MET A 32 -17.70 14.30 -8.04
C MET A 32 -17.89 14.96 -9.42
N ASP A 33 -18.46 14.22 -10.38
CA ASP A 33 -18.74 14.72 -11.72
C ASP A 33 -19.71 15.92 -11.69
N ARG A 34 -20.75 15.88 -10.84
CA ARG A 34 -21.66 17.02 -10.62
C ARG A 34 -20.95 18.22 -9.99
N PHE A 35 -20.11 17.98 -8.98
CA PHE A 35 -19.34 19.05 -8.34
C PHE A 35 -18.41 19.75 -9.33
N PHE A 36 -17.68 19.00 -10.14
CA PHE A 36 -16.79 19.58 -11.14
C PHE A 36 -17.55 20.29 -12.25
N HIS A 37 -18.69 19.77 -12.70
CA HIS A 37 -19.53 20.44 -13.68
C HIS A 37 -20.07 21.79 -13.15
N ASP A 38 -20.57 21.82 -11.90
CA ASP A 38 -21.03 23.06 -11.26
C ASP A 38 -19.89 24.08 -11.10
N LEU A 39 -18.71 23.61 -10.72
CA LEU A 39 -17.52 24.43 -10.62
C LEU A 39 -17.14 25.04 -11.98
N GLU A 40 -17.11 24.25 -13.06
CA GLU A 40 -16.87 24.74 -14.43
C GLU A 40 -17.86 25.81 -14.84
N GLU A 41 -19.16 25.58 -14.61
CA GLU A 41 -20.22 26.54 -14.97
C GLU A 41 -20.13 27.86 -14.18
N ARG A 42 -19.67 27.77 -12.91
CA ARG A 42 -19.42 28.96 -12.08
C ARG A 42 -18.20 29.72 -12.59
N LEU A 43 -17.11 29.02 -12.91
CA LEU A 43 -15.87 29.63 -13.41
C LEU A 43 -16.06 30.28 -14.78
N LYS A 44 -16.93 29.74 -15.67
CA LYS A 44 -17.27 30.35 -16.96
C LYS A 44 -18.01 31.69 -16.81
N LYS A 45 -18.69 31.94 -15.70
CA LYS A 45 -19.44 33.17 -15.42
C LYS A 45 -18.58 34.32 -14.86
N GLU A 46 -17.37 34.00 -14.40
CA GLU A 46 -16.45 35.00 -13.90
C GLU A 46 -15.81 35.80 -15.03
N PRO A 47 -15.59 37.11 -14.84
CA PRO A 47 -14.96 37.92 -15.87
C PRO A 47 -13.53 37.45 -16.18
N PRO A 48 -13.08 37.60 -17.45
CA PRO A 48 -11.72 37.22 -17.83
C PRO A 48 -10.67 37.94 -16.94
N GLY A 49 -9.87 37.20 -16.20
CA GLY A 49 -8.87 37.72 -15.27
C GLY A 49 -9.27 37.67 -13.79
N ALA A 50 -10.50 37.30 -13.44
CA ALA A 50 -10.93 37.09 -12.05
C ALA A 50 -10.64 35.68 -11.52
N LEU A 51 -10.19 34.77 -12.38
CA LEU A 51 -9.73 33.44 -11.98
C LEU A 51 -8.41 33.60 -11.24
N ASP A 52 -8.48 33.49 -9.92
CA ASP A 52 -7.34 33.33 -9.06
C ASP A 52 -6.47 32.15 -9.58
N GLU A 53 -5.17 32.29 -9.41
CA GLU A 53 -4.20 31.23 -9.78
C GLU A 53 -4.57 29.86 -9.17
N ALA A 54 -5.18 29.88 -7.97
CA ALA A 54 -5.70 28.69 -7.33
C ALA A 54 -6.82 28.01 -8.10
N ALA A 55 -7.79 28.78 -8.61
CA ALA A 55 -8.90 28.24 -9.40
C ALA A 55 -8.40 27.66 -10.73
N LYS A 56 -7.42 28.32 -11.36
CA LYS A 56 -6.78 27.81 -12.57
C LYS A 56 -6.08 26.45 -12.32
N LYS A 57 -5.34 26.33 -11.21
CA LYS A 57 -4.71 25.07 -10.83
C LYS A 57 -5.73 23.95 -10.61
N VAL A 58 -6.85 24.23 -9.93
CA VAL A 58 -7.93 23.25 -9.76
C VAL A 58 -8.48 22.79 -11.10
N MET A 59 -8.70 23.68 -12.05
CA MET A 59 -9.17 23.31 -13.39
C MET A 59 -8.13 22.51 -14.17
N ASP A 60 -6.85 22.86 -14.08
CA ASP A 60 -5.78 22.10 -14.73
C ASP A 60 -5.65 20.69 -14.13
N PHE A 61 -5.88 20.54 -12.82
CA PHE A 61 -5.97 19.22 -12.16
C PHE A 61 -7.18 18.41 -12.67
N VAL A 62 -8.38 19.00 -12.73
CA VAL A 62 -9.59 18.35 -13.21
C VAL A 62 -9.44 17.87 -14.66
N HIS A 63 -8.76 18.66 -15.49
CA HIS A 63 -8.46 18.29 -16.88
C HIS A 63 -7.26 17.32 -17.02
N GLY A 64 -6.67 16.85 -15.91
CA GLY A 64 -5.53 15.93 -15.92
C GLY A 64 -4.22 16.53 -16.44
N LYS A 65 -4.10 17.87 -16.49
CA LYS A 65 -2.88 18.55 -16.92
C LYS A 65 -1.80 18.59 -15.84
N ILE A 66 -2.23 18.61 -14.57
CA ILE A 66 -1.34 18.60 -13.41
C ILE A 66 -1.74 17.50 -12.42
N GLY A 67 -0.78 17.01 -11.60
CA GLY A 67 -1.00 16.04 -10.57
C GLY A 67 -1.33 16.65 -9.19
N TRP A 68 -1.58 15.78 -8.20
CA TRP A 68 -1.82 16.18 -6.81
C TRP A 68 -0.69 17.01 -6.20
N THR A 69 0.56 16.68 -6.52
CA THR A 69 1.74 17.39 -6.03
C THR A 69 1.77 18.84 -6.47
N GLU A 70 1.45 19.10 -7.72
CA GLU A 70 1.40 20.45 -8.28
C GLU A 70 0.18 21.22 -7.76
N LEU A 71 -1.00 20.57 -7.68
CA LEU A 71 -2.21 21.17 -7.12
C LEU A 71 -1.98 21.66 -5.69
N LEU A 72 -1.33 20.83 -4.86
CA LEU A 72 -1.08 21.11 -3.45
C LEU A 72 0.23 21.86 -3.18
N ASN A 73 0.95 22.27 -4.23
CA ASN A 73 2.31 22.86 -4.12
C ASN A 73 3.28 22.01 -3.27
N MET A 74 3.16 20.69 -3.37
CA MET A 74 4.04 19.77 -2.65
C MET A 74 5.39 19.69 -3.35
N THR A 75 6.43 20.09 -2.65
CA THR A 75 7.79 19.99 -3.17
C THR A 75 8.37 18.57 -2.96
N PRO A 76 9.32 18.13 -3.79
CA PRO A 76 10.01 16.86 -3.57
C PRO A 76 10.64 16.74 -2.17
N GLU A 77 11.14 17.85 -1.63
CA GLU A 77 11.72 17.90 -0.28
C GLU A 77 10.66 17.67 0.80
N ALA A 78 9.45 18.23 0.62
CA ALA A 78 8.35 18.01 1.54
C ALA A 78 7.89 16.55 1.52
N MET A 79 7.80 15.95 0.34
CA MET A 79 7.46 14.53 0.19
C MET A 79 8.55 13.63 0.80
N MET A 80 9.82 13.95 0.58
CA MET A 80 10.94 13.24 1.19
C MET A 80 10.85 13.30 2.72
N LYS A 81 10.56 14.46 3.29
CA LYS A 81 10.43 14.62 4.74
C LYS A 81 9.27 13.80 5.32
N ILE A 82 8.15 13.68 4.61
CA ILE A 82 7.05 12.77 5.00
C ILE A 82 7.52 11.32 4.95
N ALA A 83 8.26 10.92 3.91
CA ALA A 83 8.81 9.57 3.79
C ALA A 83 9.81 9.24 4.90
N GLU A 84 10.72 10.16 5.23
CA GLU A 84 11.67 10.02 6.34
C GLU A 84 10.96 9.87 7.68
N THR A 85 9.93 10.71 7.92
CA THR A 85 9.10 10.61 9.13
C THR A 85 8.41 9.26 9.20
N GLY A 86 7.72 8.84 8.13
CA GLY A 86 7.05 7.55 8.08
C GLY A 86 8.00 6.36 8.26
N TYR A 87 9.21 6.45 7.71
CA TYR A 87 10.24 5.43 7.91
C TYR A 87 10.74 5.40 9.35
N ALA A 88 10.93 6.55 9.99
CA ALA A 88 11.32 6.61 11.40
C ALA A 88 10.24 5.98 12.30
N GLU A 89 8.96 6.30 12.08
CA GLU A 89 7.83 5.71 12.79
C GLU A 89 7.77 4.18 12.59
N PHE A 90 8.01 3.70 11.36
CA PHE A 90 8.10 2.27 11.05
C PHE A 90 9.23 1.59 11.84
N LYS A 91 10.39 2.22 11.93
CA LYS A 91 11.54 1.69 12.70
C LYS A 91 11.27 1.64 14.19
N MET A 92 10.50 2.56 14.73
CA MET A 92 10.07 2.58 16.13
C MET A 92 8.92 1.60 16.43
N GLY A 93 8.32 1.01 15.39
CA GLY A 93 7.17 0.10 15.53
C GLY A 93 5.81 0.79 15.59
N HIS A 94 5.77 2.09 15.36
CA HIS A 94 4.54 2.89 15.29
C HIS A 94 3.90 2.74 13.91
N TYR A 95 3.39 1.53 13.64
CA TYR A 95 2.94 1.16 12.29
C TYR A 95 1.72 1.95 11.81
N GLN A 96 0.87 2.46 12.69
CA GLN A 96 -0.30 3.26 12.29
C GLN A 96 0.12 4.64 11.78
N GLU A 97 1.06 5.28 12.45
CA GLU A 97 1.63 6.57 12.07
C GLU A 97 2.40 6.45 10.75
N ALA A 98 3.23 5.41 10.63
CA ALA A 98 3.94 5.10 9.40
C ALA A 98 2.96 4.86 8.23
N GLU A 99 1.86 4.13 8.45
CA GLU A 99 0.82 3.89 7.45
C GLU A 99 0.21 5.20 6.94
N ARG A 100 -0.12 6.14 7.84
CA ARG A 100 -0.67 7.46 7.44
C ARG A 100 0.28 8.20 6.51
N CYS A 101 1.58 8.25 6.86
CA CYS A 101 2.58 8.90 6.03
C CYS A 101 2.67 8.27 4.64
N PHE A 102 2.81 6.95 4.55
CA PHE A 102 2.98 6.29 3.25
C PHE A 102 1.70 6.23 2.44
N LYS A 103 0.52 6.16 3.05
CA LYS A 103 -0.76 6.33 2.34
C LYS A 103 -0.87 7.69 1.66
N VAL A 104 -0.54 8.76 2.36
CA VAL A 104 -0.53 10.11 1.76
C VAL A 104 0.42 10.15 0.57
N LEU A 105 1.62 9.58 0.71
CA LEU A 105 2.62 9.56 -0.36
C LEU A 105 2.16 8.75 -1.58
N THR A 106 1.48 7.61 -1.39
CA THR A 106 0.94 6.83 -2.52
C THR A 106 -0.19 7.55 -3.25
N TYR A 107 -0.94 8.45 -2.60
CA TYR A 107 -1.92 9.30 -3.26
C TYR A 107 -1.28 10.48 -4.01
N LEU A 108 -0.24 11.09 -3.42
CA LEU A 108 0.44 12.23 -4.03
C LEU A 108 1.29 11.83 -5.24
N ASP A 109 1.94 10.68 -5.17
CA ASP A 109 2.83 10.15 -6.20
C ASP A 109 2.58 8.63 -6.34
N TRP A 110 1.44 8.30 -6.97
CA TRP A 110 0.94 6.93 -7.12
C TRP A 110 1.85 6.03 -7.98
N ASP A 111 2.76 6.61 -8.72
CA ASP A 111 3.67 5.90 -9.62
C ASP A 111 5.01 5.53 -8.95
N ASN A 112 5.20 5.94 -7.72
CA ASN A 112 6.40 5.69 -6.96
C ASN A 112 6.37 4.31 -6.29
N SER A 113 7.10 3.36 -6.87
CA SER A 113 7.18 1.97 -6.38
C SER A 113 7.64 1.87 -4.93
N TYR A 114 8.54 2.77 -4.48
CA TYR A 114 9.05 2.76 -3.12
C TYR A 114 7.96 3.01 -2.07
N TYR A 115 7.03 3.93 -2.33
CA TYR A 115 5.96 4.23 -1.39
C TYR A 115 5.00 3.06 -1.22
N HIS A 116 4.65 2.38 -2.31
CA HIS A 116 3.86 1.15 -2.28
C HIS A 116 4.61 0.01 -1.57
N SER A 117 5.90 -0.19 -1.85
CA SER A 117 6.74 -1.21 -1.19
C SER A 117 6.82 -0.99 0.32
N MET A 118 6.98 0.25 0.75
CA MET A 118 6.99 0.62 2.18
C MET A 118 5.63 0.43 2.84
N LEU A 119 4.55 0.85 2.18
CA LEU A 119 3.19 0.64 2.69
C LEU A 119 2.88 -0.86 2.83
N GLY A 120 3.25 -1.68 1.83
CA GLY A 120 3.17 -3.14 1.91
C GLY A 120 3.91 -3.71 3.12
N SER A 121 5.12 -3.22 3.38
CA SER A 121 5.93 -3.64 4.54
C SER A 121 5.29 -3.28 5.88
N ILE A 122 4.67 -2.11 5.97
CA ILE A 122 3.94 -1.65 7.16
C ILE A 122 2.71 -2.53 7.40
N LEU A 123 1.90 -2.76 6.36
CA LEU A 123 0.71 -3.60 6.42
C LEU A 123 1.04 -5.06 6.80
N GLN A 124 2.16 -5.59 6.29
CA GLN A 124 2.67 -6.91 6.68
C GLN A 124 3.01 -6.97 8.17
N LYS A 125 3.63 -5.92 8.75
CA LYS A 125 3.89 -5.84 10.20
C LYS A 125 2.61 -5.78 11.01
N GLN A 126 1.57 -5.16 10.49
CA GLN A 126 0.23 -5.15 11.09
C GLN A 126 -0.55 -6.46 10.86
N LYS A 127 0.02 -7.45 10.16
CA LYS A 127 -0.61 -8.73 9.79
C LYS A 127 -1.82 -8.58 8.84
N ARG A 128 -1.93 -7.47 8.15
CA ARG A 128 -2.94 -7.20 7.12
C ARG A 128 -2.45 -7.71 5.76
N PHE A 129 -2.29 -9.03 5.67
CA PHE A 129 -1.57 -9.68 4.57
C PHE A 129 -2.20 -9.48 3.20
N GLY A 130 -3.54 -9.47 3.10
CA GLY A 130 -4.23 -9.25 1.82
C GLY A 130 -3.93 -7.86 1.25
N GLU A 131 -3.98 -6.83 2.09
CA GLU A 131 -3.66 -5.45 1.70
C GLU A 131 -2.16 -5.31 1.39
N ALA A 132 -1.29 -5.94 2.16
CA ALA A 132 0.15 -5.95 1.91
C ALA A 132 0.49 -6.56 0.53
N ILE A 133 -0.16 -7.67 0.15
CA ILE A 133 0.00 -8.26 -1.19
C ILE A 133 -0.43 -7.27 -2.28
N GLY A 134 -1.53 -6.55 -2.06
CA GLY A 134 -2.00 -5.52 -2.99
C GLY A 134 -0.93 -4.43 -3.21
N GLU A 135 -0.41 -3.88 -2.14
CA GLU A 135 0.61 -2.82 -2.20
C GLU A 135 1.93 -3.30 -2.82
N TYR A 136 2.41 -4.50 -2.46
CA TYR A 136 3.58 -5.07 -3.13
C TYR A 136 3.34 -5.34 -4.62
N THR A 137 2.11 -5.69 -5.01
CA THR A 137 1.76 -5.86 -6.41
C THR A 137 1.82 -4.53 -7.14
N GLN A 138 1.25 -3.45 -6.57
CA GLN A 138 1.38 -2.11 -7.12
C GLN A 138 2.85 -1.69 -7.25
N ALA A 139 3.68 -1.93 -6.22
CA ALA A 139 5.11 -1.64 -6.29
C ALA A 139 5.79 -2.38 -7.45
N LEU A 140 5.45 -3.65 -7.68
CA LEU A 140 6.03 -4.48 -8.74
C LEU A 140 5.49 -4.16 -10.14
N GLU A 141 4.30 -3.59 -10.27
CA GLU A 141 3.79 -3.03 -11.52
C GLU A 141 4.59 -1.81 -11.96
N LYS A 142 5.02 -0.97 -11.00
CA LYS A 142 5.85 0.22 -11.24
C LYS A 142 7.32 -0.11 -11.40
N ASN A 143 7.84 -0.99 -10.56
CA ASN A 143 9.21 -1.48 -10.60
C ASN A 143 9.24 -3.01 -10.49
N PRO A 144 9.23 -3.75 -11.61
CA PRO A 144 9.26 -5.20 -11.61
C PRO A 144 10.49 -5.83 -10.96
N ASN A 145 11.53 -5.04 -10.67
CA ASN A 145 12.81 -5.48 -10.12
C ASN A 145 12.97 -5.08 -8.64
N ASP A 146 11.90 -4.67 -7.95
CA ASP A 146 11.97 -4.38 -6.52
C ASP A 146 12.12 -5.65 -5.70
N LEU A 147 13.36 -5.91 -5.27
CA LEU A 147 13.72 -7.08 -4.46
C LEU A 147 12.96 -7.14 -3.11
N VAL A 148 12.64 -5.99 -2.54
CA VAL A 148 11.91 -5.93 -1.26
C VAL A 148 10.49 -6.46 -1.44
N SER A 149 9.79 -5.95 -2.45
CA SER A 149 8.41 -6.36 -2.74
C SER A 149 8.33 -7.82 -3.18
N LEU A 150 9.23 -8.29 -4.05
CA LEU A 150 9.30 -9.70 -4.45
C LEU A 150 9.48 -10.61 -3.22
N THR A 151 10.49 -10.33 -2.41
CA THR A 151 10.82 -11.20 -1.27
C THR A 151 9.71 -11.21 -0.21
N ASN A 152 9.17 -10.04 0.14
CA ASN A 152 8.15 -9.94 1.17
C ASN A 152 6.79 -10.49 0.71
N ARG A 153 6.39 -10.26 -0.55
CA ARG A 153 5.16 -10.83 -1.10
C ARG A 153 5.26 -12.36 -1.19
N GLY A 154 6.39 -12.86 -1.69
CA GLY A 154 6.69 -14.30 -1.71
C GLY A 154 6.66 -14.92 -0.30
N GLU A 155 7.17 -14.22 0.72
CA GLU A 155 7.09 -14.68 2.11
C GLU A 155 5.65 -14.80 2.61
N ILE A 156 4.79 -13.83 2.30
CA ILE A 156 3.37 -13.91 2.64
C ILE A 156 2.72 -15.10 1.91
N PHE A 157 2.99 -15.28 0.63
CA PHE A 157 2.48 -16.42 -0.13
C PHE A 157 2.91 -17.74 0.48
N PHE A 158 4.19 -17.88 0.87
CA PHE A 158 4.71 -19.06 1.52
C PHE A 158 4.01 -19.35 2.85
N GLN A 159 3.84 -18.34 3.71
CA GLN A 159 3.17 -18.47 5.00
C GLN A 159 1.71 -18.94 4.88
N HIS A 160 1.07 -18.64 3.75
CA HIS A 160 -0.33 -19.04 3.48
C HIS A 160 -0.42 -20.33 2.64
N GLY A 161 0.70 -20.98 2.34
CA GLY A 161 0.75 -22.23 1.59
C GLY A 161 0.54 -22.08 0.07
N TRP A 162 0.62 -20.85 -0.44
CA TRP A 162 0.55 -20.56 -1.89
C TRP A 162 1.95 -20.71 -2.50
N LEU A 163 2.39 -21.97 -2.54
CA LEU A 163 3.78 -22.33 -2.85
C LEU A 163 4.22 -21.93 -4.24
N ASP A 164 3.32 -21.99 -5.23
CA ASP A 164 3.64 -21.63 -6.61
C ASP A 164 3.92 -20.14 -6.78
N GLN A 165 3.10 -19.30 -6.16
CA GLN A 165 3.28 -17.85 -6.15
C GLN A 165 4.55 -17.45 -5.38
N ALA A 166 4.79 -18.10 -4.23
CA ALA A 166 5.98 -17.86 -3.44
C ALA A 166 7.25 -18.18 -4.23
N GLU A 167 7.30 -19.35 -4.87
CA GLU A 167 8.44 -19.76 -5.68
C GLU A 167 8.68 -18.84 -6.87
N ALA A 168 7.63 -18.38 -7.55
CA ALA A 168 7.74 -17.45 -8.67
C ALA A 168 8.39 -16.13 -8.24
N ASP A 169 7.94 -15.56 -7.12
CA ASP A 169 8.51 -14.31 -6.58
C ASP A 169 9.96 -14.50 -6.11
N PHE A 170 10.26 -15.58 -5.40
CA PHE A 170 11.62 -15.85 -4.94
C PHE A 170 12.58 -16.13 -6.09
N ASN A 171 12.19 -16.91 -7.10
CA ASN A 171 13.02 -17.17 -8.26
C ASN A 171 13.35 -15.88 -9.01
N LYS A 172 12.37 -14.98 -9.14
CA LYS A 172 12.59 -13.68 -9.74
C LYS A 172 13.55 -12.82 -8.92
N ALA A 173 13.42 -12.81 -7.58
CA ALA A 173 14.34 -12.08 -6.72
C ALA A 173 15.78 -12.63 -6.79
N ILE A 174 15.94 -13.96 -6.84
CA ILE A 174 17.24 -14.62 -7.00
C ILE A 174 17.85 -14.31 -8.37
N ALA A 175 17.04 -14.32 -9.43
CA ALA A 175 17.53 -14.02 -10.79
C ALA A 175 18.04 -12.57 -10.94
N LEU A 176 17.51 -11.63 -10.15
CA LEU A 176 17.97 -10.24 -10.14
C LEU A 176 19.33 -10.04 -9.44
N ASP A 177 19.66 -10.92 -8.51
CA ASP A 177 20.96 -10.96 -7.84
C ASP A 177 21.39 -12.40 -7.58
N PRO A 178 21.99 -13.07 -8.60
CA PRO A 178 22.41 -14.47 -8.48
C PRO A 178 23.54 -14.67 -7.46
N THR A 179 24.32 -13.63 -7.18
CA THR A 179 25.41 -13.69 -6.18
C THR A 179 24.90 -13.62 -4.75
N GLN A 180 23.65 -13.19 -4.59
CA GLN A 180 22.96 -13.06 -3.29
C GLN A 180 23.68 -12.11 -2.32
N GLU A 181 24.39 -11.11 -2.85
CA GLU A 181 25.02 -10.05 -2.06
C GLU A 181 23.98 -9.13 -1.40
N ASN A 182 22.87 -8.93 -2.11
CA ASN A 182 21.72 -8.20 -1.57
C ASN A 182 20.99 -9.07 -0.53
N LYS A 183 20.79 -8.51 0.66
CA LYS A 183 20.10 -9.19 1.76
C LYS A 183 18.72 -9.75 1.41
N TRP A 184 17.99 -9.13 0.48
CA TRP A 184 16.66 -9.56 0.07
C TRP A 184 16.73 -10.76 -0.89
N ALA A 185 17.64 -10.74 -1.87
CA ALA A 185 17.89 -11.88 -2.73
C ALA A 185 18.37 -13.11 -1.93
N ASN A 186 19.28 -12.89 -0.98
CA ASN A 186 19.73 -13.94 -0.05
C ASN A 186 18.54 -14.50 0.75
N ARG A 187 17.70 -13.63 1.34
CA ARG A 187 16.50 -14.07 2.06
C ARG A 187 15.54 -14.86 1.17
N ALA A 188 15.32 -14.41 -0.08
CA ALA A 188 14.49 -15.11 -1.05
C ALA A 188 15.05 -16.53 -1.33
N ALA A 189 16.35 -16.68 -1.50
CA ALA A 189 16.99 -17.98 -1.72
C ALA A 189 16.76 -18.93 -0.54
N VAL A 190 16.96 -18.44 0.69
CA VAL A 190 16.72 -19.24 1.91
C VAL A 190 15.25 -19.68 2.02
N LEU A 191 14.31 -18.78 1.75
CA LEU A 191 12.88 -19.10 1.79
C LEU A 191 12.47 -20.05 0.66
N ASN A 192 13.07 -19.91 -0.53
CA ASN A 192 12.81 -20.81 -1.65
C ASN A 192 13.22 -22.27 -1.36
N LEU A 193 14.32 -22.48 -0.65
CA LEU A 193 14.69 -23.83 -0.18
C LEU A 193 13.62 -24.41 0.75
N GLN A 194 12.99 -23.61 1.59
CA GLN A 194 11.89 -24.07 2.44
C GLN A 194 10.62 -24.40 1.64
N VAL A 195 10.32 -23.64 0.57
CA VAL A 195 9.24 -23.98 -0.38
C VAL A 195 9.49 -25.34 -1.00
N MET A 196 10.70 -25.60 -1.50
CA MET A 196 11.06 -26.87 -2.12
C MET A 196 10.92 -28.04 -1.12
N LYS A 197 11.34 -27.87 0.11
CA LYS A 197 11.17 -28.86 1.19
C LYS A 197 9.69 -29.13 1.46
N ALA A 198 8.88 -28.08 1.64
CA ALA A 198 7.44 -28.24 1.88
C ALA A 198 6.71 -28.97 0.76
N ARG A 199 7.17 -28.84 -0.50
CA ARG A 199 6.67 -29.64 -1.65
C ARG A 199 7.12 -31.08 -1.60
N GLY A 200 8.36 -31.33 -1.18
CA GLY A 200 8.89 -32.68 -1.04
C GLY A 200 8.14 -33.49 0.02
N ASP A 201 7.83 -32.86 1.15
CA ASP A 201 7.06 -33.47 2.24
C ASP A 201 5.63 -33.80 1.80
N LYS A 202 4.96 -32.91 1.03
CA LYS A 202 3.61 -33.18 0.46
C LYS A 202 3.58 -34.34 -0.55
N LYS A 203 4.65 -34.53 -1.32
CA LYS A 203 4.74 -35.70 -2.24
C LYS A 203 4.90 -37.03 -1.48
N GLY A 204 5.43 -37.01 -0.26
CA GLY A 204 5.53 -38.19 0.59
C GLY A 204 4.22 -38.61 1.26
N GLU A 205 3.25 -37.70 1.34
CA GLU A 205 1.92 -37.94 1.93
C GLU A 205 0.86 -38.36 0.90
N ASP A 206 1.25 -38.60 -0.36
CA ASP A 206 0.33 -39.08 -1.41
C ASP A 206 -0.32 -40.41 -0.96
N PRO A 207 -1.67 -40.52 -0.89
CA PRO A 207 -2.37 -41.67 -0.34
C PRO A 207 -2.00 -42.98 -1.05
N GLU A 208 -1.54 -42.94 -2.31
CA GLU A 208 -1.04 -44.11 -3.02
C GLU A 208 0.30 -44.65 -2.45
N ASN A 209 1.17 -43.76 -2.00
CA ASN A 209 2.45 -44.16 -1.40
C ASN A 209 2.28 -44.73 0.03
N SER A 210 1.27 -44.26 0.76
CA SER A 210 0.90 -44.81 2.07
C SER A 210 0.34 -46.23 1.99
N LYS A 211 -0.36 -46.57 0.89
CA LYS A 211 -0.87 -47.93 0.65
C LYS A 211 0.24 -48.92 0.26
N LYS A 212 1.24 -48.45 -0.48
CA LYS A 212 2.38 -49.29 -0.89
C LYS A 212 3.34 -49.60 0.27
N LYS A 213 3.43 -48.71 1.30
CA LYS A 213 4.22 -48.99 2.49
C LYS A 213 3.57 -50.03 3.40
N LYS A 214 2.25 -49.99 3.54
CA LYS A 214 1.47 -50.98 4.34
C LYS A 214 1.41 -52.37 3.72
N GLN A 215 1.60 -52.50 2.39
CA GLN A 215 1.66 -53.79 1.71
C GLN A 215 3.05 -54.45 1.69
N LYS A 216 4.11 -53.78 2.14
CA LYS A 216 5.46 -54.35 2.27
C LYS A 216 5.81 -54.75 3.70
N GLU A 217 4.94 -54.46 4.66
CA GLU A 217 5.12 -54.83 6.08
C GLU A 217 4.20 -55.97 6.52
N THR A 218 3.48 -56.60 5.56
CA THR A 218 2.73 -57.88 5.75
C THR A 218 3.36 -58.95 4.89
#